data_32a90285134bb156115b66a27154b23d
#
_entry.id   32a90285134bb156115b66a27154b23d
#
_cell.length_a   1.000
_cell.length_b   1.000
_cell.length_c   1.000
_cell.angle_alpha   90.00
_cell.angle_beta   90.00
_cell.angle_gamma   90.00
#
_symmetry.space_group_name_H-M   'P 1'
#
loop_
_entity.id
_entity.type
_entity.pdbx_description
1 polymer ?
#
loop_
_entity_poly.entity_id
_entity_poly.type
_entity_poly.pdbx_seq_one_letter_code
_entity_poly.pdbx_strand_id
1 'polypeptide(L)'
;MKRSIGLILALLLLFGASAEDARFAGATTVTLTVPSSYTVRIRCGAHGGFSVNGTAYTADAAFTVQRERGLEVTLQPQSGYVAVVTASTDVGVSLSGNTLLFGDSLKDITVSLTFEPDAGNPVCLNRAELVLSEGMRYVLRASTGAGEPLSSEAVWTSSNAKVAAIKTDGTVTAMGNGTATISVSDRGFTAACEITVREMNEFQLLGMLTEIEAEGMMNDESLEIATFSDQLSEIGDRAFAGCTNLRFAVIPSMTAKLGEDCFEGCTRLTIVCPAGSTAESYASQHGIDCQIIN
;
A
#
# COMPACT_ATOMS: atom_id res chain seq x y z
N MET A 1 24.53 20.57 -33.22
CA MET A 1 25.58 19.99 -34.10
C MET A 1 26.89 19.88 -33.36
N LYS A 2 27.44 18.69 -33.21
CA LYS A 2 28.69 18.20 -32.57
C LYS A 2 28.44 17.28 -31.37
N ARG A 3 27.68 16.18 -31.58
CA ARG A 3 27.64 15.04 -30.63
C ARG A 3 27.98 13.69 -31.30
N SER A 4 28.53 13.70 -32.52
CA SER A 4 28.73 12.48 -33.34
C SER A 4 30.00 11.70 -33.01
N ILE A 5 31.02 12.29 -32.40
CA ILE A 5 32.33 11.65 -32.24
C ILE A 5 32.40 10.77 -30.98
N GLY A 6 31.71 11.17 -29.89
CA GLY A 6 31.70 10.38 -28.66
C GLY A 6 30.85 9.10 -28.74
N LEU A 7 29.84 9.07 -29.60
CA LEU A 7 28.92 7.92 -29.72
C LEU A 7 29.55 6.76 -30.52
N ILE A 8 30.41 7.05 -31.47
CA ILE A 8 31.16 6.03 -32.28
C ILE A 8 32.14 5.28 -31.38
N LEU A 9 32.80 5.97 -30.44
CA LEU A 9 33.78 5.36 -29.55
C LEU A 9 33.09 4.47 -28.48
N ALA A 10 31.90 4.87 -28.00
CA ALA A 10 31.11 4.08 -27.05
C ALA A 10 30.53 2.79 -27.68
N LEU A 11 30.18 2.83 -28.97
CA LEU A 11 29.66 1.65 -29.67
C LEU A 11 30.76 0.61 -29.93
N LEU A 12 31.99 1.04 -30.16
CA LEU A 12 33.17 0.17 -30.32
C LEU A 12 33.55 -0.56 -29.03
N LEU A 13 33.36 0.08 -27.87
CA LEU A 13 33.58 -0.53 -26.55
C LEU A 13 32.55 -1.58 -26.17
N LEU A 14 31.31 -1.45 -26.68
CA LEU A 14 30.21 -2.41 -26.42
C LEU A 14 30.39 -3.74 -27.18
N PHE A 15 31.18 -3.78 -28.26
CA PHE A 15 31.40 -4.98 -29.07
C PHE A 15 32.81 -5.57 -28.91
N GLY A 16 33.63 -5.06 -27.99
CA GLY A 16 34.95 -5.63 -27.69
C GLY A 16 36.00 -5.52 -28.82
N ALA A 17 35.74 -4.67 -29.83
CA ALA A 17 36.68 -4.42 -30.89
C ALA A 17 37.63 -3.26 -30.55
N SER A 18 38.93 -3.43 -30.78
CA SER A 18 39.89 -2.35 -30.63
C SER A 18 39.74 -1.33 -31.76
N ALA A 19 40.04 -0.06 -31.49
CA ALA A 19 39.88 1.04 -32.44
C ALA A 19 40.74 0.89 -33.74
N GLU A 20 41.67 -0.05 -33.77
CA GLU A 20 42.56 -0.30 -34.91
C GLU A 20 41.93 -1.21 -35.98
N ASP A 21 40.90 -1.97 -35.68
CA ASP A 21 40.28 -2.92 -36.63
C ASP A 21 39.04 -2.37 -37.36
N ALA A 22 38.60 -1.15 -37.09
CA ALA A 22 37.46 -0.54 -37.76
C ALA A 22 37.83 0.14 -39.06
N ARG A 23 38.03 -0.63 -40.15
CA ARG A 23 38.14 -0.10 -41.52
C ARG A 23 36.75 0.05 -42.11
N PHE A 24 36.19 1.24 -42.08
CA PHE A 24 34.96 1.57 -42.81
C PHE A 24 35.29 1.91 -44.26
N ALA A 25 35.07 0.97 -45.18
CA ALA A 25 35.10 1.21 -46.61
C ALA A 25 33.71 1.67 -47.08
N GLY A 26 33.53 2.98 -47.23
CA GLY A 26 32.32 3.61 -47.73
C GLY A 26 31.57 4.42 -46.66
N ALA A 27 30.98 5.53 -47.09
CA ALA A 27 30.14 6.38 -46.21
C ALA A 27 28.79 5.71 -45.93
N THR A 28 28.79 4.75 -45.02
CA THR A 28 27.52 4.18 -44.51
C THR A 28 27.04 5.05 -43.36
N THR A 29 26.00 5.81 -43.61
CA THR A 29 25.33 6.57 -42.53
C THR A 29 24.52 5.59 -41.70
N VAL A 30 24.97 5.28 -40.49
CA VAL A 30 24.16 4.53 -39.50
C VAL A 30 23.32 5.54 -38.74
N THR A 31 22.03 5.54 -38.99
CA THR A 31 21.09 6.35 -38.23
C THR A 31 20.65 5.52 -37.01
N LEU A 32 21.16 5.88 -35.84
CA LEU A 32 20.67 5.32 -34.57
C LEU A 32 19.50 6.15 -34.08
N THR A 33 18.30 5.56 -34.10
CA THR A 33 17.13 6.16 -33.50
C THR A 33 17.11 5.80 -32.02
N VAL A 34 17.43 6.76 -31.19
CA VAL A 34 17.32 6.59 -29.71
C VAL A 34 15.91 6.99 -29.30
N PRO A 35 15.14 6.12 -28.65
CA PRO A 35 13.80 6.46 -28.17
C PRO A 35 13.84 7.70 -27.27
N SER A 36 12.89 8.61 -27.42
CA SER A 36 12.79 9.83 -26.60
C SER A 36 12.25 9.56 -25.18
N SER A 37 11.68 8.38 -24.98
CA SER A 37 11.08 7.96 -23.71
C SER A 37 11.34 6.47 -23.46
N TYR A 38 11.16 6.06 -22.22
CA TYR A 38 11.17 4.67 -21.76
C TYR A 38 10.07 4.47 -20.72
N THR A 39 9.75 3.22 -20.38
CA THR A 39 8.74 2.89 -19.38
C THR A 39 9.41 2.48 -18.08
N VAL A 40 8.97 3.06 -16.97
CA VAL A 40 9.26 2.59 -15.61
C VAL A 40 8.04 1.84 -15.09
N ARG A 41 8.19 0.55 -14.79
CA ARG A 41 7.18 -0.29 -14.14
C ARG A 41 7.57 -0.50 -12.70
N ILE A 42 6.70 -0.09 -11.78
CA ILE A 42 6.89 -0.26 -10.35
C ILE A 42 5.93 -1.35 -9.87
N ARG A 43 6.47 -2.42 -9.30
CA ARG A 43 5.73 -3.45 -8.58
C ARG A 43 5.75 -3.11 -7.11
N CYS A 44 4.57 -2.96 -6.51
CA CYS A 44 4.43 -2.53 -5.13
C CYS A 44 3.97 -3.69 -4.25
N GLY A 45 4.80 -4.06 -3.27
CA GLY A 45 4.46 -5.07 -2.26
C GLY A 45 3.54 -4.54 -1.17
N ALA A 46 3.11 -5.43 -0.27
CA ALA A 46 2.34 -5.08 0.92
C ALA A 46 3.17 -4.21 1.90
N HIS A 47 2.51 -3.56 2.87
CA HIS A 47 3.09 -2.74 3.94
C HIS A 47 3.75 -1.44 3.50
N GLY A 48 3.32 -0.88 2.38
CA GLY A 48 3.77 0.44 1.93
C GLY A 48 3.19 0.83 0.59
N GLY A 49 3.70 1.94 0.07
CA GLY A 49 3.33 2.48 -1.21
C GLY A 49 4.41 3.42 -1.72
N PHE A 50 4.08 4.19 -2.73
CA PHE A 50 4.94 5.22 -3.25
C PHE A 50 4.11 6.38 -3.81
N SER A 51 4.71 7.52 -4.02
CA SER A 51 4.04 8.64 -4.70
C SER A 51 4.88 9.18 -5.85
N VAL A 52 4.17 9.69 -6.87
CA VAL A 52 4.73 10.34 -8.04
C VAL A 52 4.00 11.65 -8.25
N ASN A 53 4.72 12.76 -8.26
CA ASN A 53 4.14 14.11 -8.39
C ASN A 53 2.99 14.38 -7.40
N GLY A 54 3.11 13.88 -6.15
CA GLY A 54 2.10 14.04 -5.10
C GLY A 54 0.91 13.06 -5.18
N THR A 55 0.82 12.23 -6.22
CA THR A 55 -0.20 11.17 -6.31
C THR A 55 0.33 9.90 -5.67
N ALA A 56 -0.41 9.34 -4.70
CA ALA A 56 -0.04 8.11 -3.99
C ALA A 56 -0.54 6.85 -4.73
N TYR A 57 0.26 5.79 -4.64
CA TYR A 57 0.01 4.47 -5.21
C TYR A 57 0.31 3.39 -4.18
N THR A 58 -0.57 2.41 -4.06
CA THR A 58 -0.41 1.23 -3.18
C THR A 58 -0.43 -0.08 -3.97
N ALA A 59 -0.44 0.01 -5.30
CA ALA A 59 -0.44 -1.11 -6.24
C ALA A 59 0.56 -0.87 -7.37
N ASP A 60 0.74 -1.86 -8.23
CA ASP A 60 1.61 -1.78 -9.40
C ASP A 60 1.21 -0.62 -10.31
N ALA A 61 2.20 0.11 -10.81
CA ALA A 61 1.98 1.21 -11.75
C ALA A 61 3.07 1.27 -12.81
N ALA A 62 2.76 1.93 -13.94
CA ALA A 62 3.70 2.14 -15.03
C ALA A 62 3.68 3.59 -15.50
N PHE A 63 4.87 4.15 -15.72
CA PHE A 63 5.06 5.54 -16.10
C PHE A 63 5.90 5.63 -17.37
N THR A 64 5.44 6.46 -18.33
CA THR A 64 6.27 6.84 -19.47
C THR A 64 7.15 8.02 -19.08
N VAL A 65 8.46 7.82 -19.10
CA VAL A 65 9.44 8.81 -18.66
C VAL A 65 10.14 9.41 -19.88
N GLN A 66 10.12 10.74 -19.99
CA GLN A 66 10.89 11.46 -20.99
C GLN A 66 12.35 11.49 -20.53
N ARG A 67 13.28 11.10 -21.42
CA ARG A 67 14.70 10.91 -21.08
C ARG A 67 15.36 12.15 -20.46
N GLU A 68 14.97 13.34 -20.91
CA GLU A 68 15.57 14.59 -20.42
C GLU A 68 14.99 15.09 -19.08
N ARG A 69 13.87 14.52 -18.65
CA ARG A 69 13.15 14.97 -17.42
C ARG A 69 13.36 14.05 -16.22
N GLY A 70 13.61 12.76 -16.49
CA GLY A 70 13.66 11.76 -15.43
C GLY A 70 12.30 11.52 -14.75
N LEU A 71 12.31 10.76 -13.68
CA LEU A 71 11.16 10.51 -12.81
C LEU A 71 11.64 10.47 -11.36
N GLU A 72 10.91 11.12 -10.48
CA GLU A 72 11.11 11.06 -9.04
C GLU A 72 9.96 10.30 -8.40
N VAL A 73 10.30 9.32 -7.57
CA VAL A 73 9.35 8.47 -6.85
C VAL A 73 9.68 8.50 -5.37
N THR A 74 8.76 8.98 -4.54
CA THR A 74 8.91 8.97 -3.09
C THR A 74 8.32 7.67 -2.53
N LEU A 75 9.14 6.89 -1.81
CA LEU A 75 8.73 5.66 -1.15
C LEU A 75 7.99 5.99 0.15
N GLN A 76 6.91 5.27 0.40
CA GLN A 76 6.03 5.48 1.55
C GLN A 76 5.85 4.15 2.31
N PRO A 77 6.89 3.68 3.04
CA PRO A 77 6.74 2.52 3.90
C PRO A 77 5.73 2.82 5.02
N GLN A 78 4.95 1.82 5.41
CA GLN A 78 4.15 1.89 6.64
C GLN A 78 5.06 2.02 7.86
N SER A 79 4.49 2.51 8.97
CA SER A 79 5.23 2.62 10.23
C SER A 79 5.83 1.28 10.64
N GLY A 80 7.14 1.27 10.98
CA GLY A 80 7.89 0.08 11.35
C GLY A 80 8.38 -0.77 10.18
N TYR A 81 8.28 -0.29 8.95
CA TYR A 81 8.82 -0.94 7.77
C TYR A 81 9.82 -0.05 7.04
N VAL A 82 10.77 -0.68 6.37
CA VAL A 82 11.71 -0.05 5.45
C VAL A 82 11.47 -0.54 4.04
N ALA A 83 11.64 0.35 3.06
CA ALA A 83 11.52 -0.02 1.66
C ALA A 83 12.80 -0.73 1.19
N VAL A 84 12.65 -1.90 0.58
CA VAL A 84 13.72 -2.62 -0.13
C VAL A 84 13.43 -2.52 -1.61
N VAL A 85 14.41 -2.02 -2.35
CA VAL A 85 14.29 -1.71 -3.78
C VAL A 85 15.13 -2.68 -4.59
N THR A 86 14.51 -3.37 -5.55
CA THR A 86 15.20 -4.20 -6.54
C THR A 86 14.87 -3.70 -7.94
N ALA A 87 15.86 -3.22 -8.66
CA ALA A 87 15.69 -2.76 -10.04
C ALA A 87 16.21 -3.80 -11.04
N SER A 88 15.60 -3.86 -12.22
CA SER A 88 16.02 -4.73 -13.33
C SER A 88 17.36 -4.30 -13.97
N THR A 89 17.83 -3.11 -13.65
CA THR A 89 19.10 -2.53 -14.10
C THR A 89 19.59 -1.49 -13.08
N ASP A 90 20.89 -1.39 -12.92
CA ASP A 90 21.53 -0.36 -12.07
C ASP A 90 21.78 0.96 -12.85
N VAL A 91 21.54 0.96 -14.16
CA VAL A 91 21.75 2.14 -15.00
C VAL A 91 20.55 3.06 -14.94
N GLY A 92 20.78 4.30 -14.53
CA GLY A 92 19.74 5.33 -14.48
C GLY A 92 18.78 5.25 -13.31
N VAL A 93 19.06 4.41 -12.28
CA VAL A 93 18.28 4.33 -11.04
C VAL A 93 19.19 4.66 -9.87
N SER A 94 18.77 5.58 -9.01
CA SER A 94 19.45 5.89 -7.75
C SER A 94 18.47 6.06 -6.61
N LEU A 95 18.88 5.66 -5.41
CA LEU A 95 18.10 5.79 -4.18
C LEU A 95 18.81 6.76 -3.23
N SER A 96 18.08 7.76 -2.77
CA SER A 96 18.56 8.71 -1.76
C SER A 96 17.49 8.88 -0.68
N GLY A 97 17.74 8.34 0.52
CA GLY A 97 16.72 8.25 1.56
C GLY A 97 15.51 7.46 1.06
N ASN A 98 14.34 8.06 1.12
CA ASN A 98 13.08 7.45 0.63
C ASN A 98 12.74 7.89 -0.81
N THR A 99 13.69 8.45 -1.56
CA THR A 99 13.44 8.94 -2.92
C THR A 99 14.22 8.13 -3.94
N LEU A 100 13.50 7.52 -4.90
CA LEU A 100 14.05 6.89 -6.09
C LEU A 100 14.07 7.90 -7.23
N LEU A 101 15.23 8.05 -7.84
CA LEU A 101 15.44 8.91 -9.00
C LEU A 101 15.72 8.04 -10.23
N PHE A 102 14.97 8.27 -11.30
CA PHE A 102 15.16 7.64 -12.59
C PHE A 102 15.71 8.68 -13.56
N GLY A 103 16.92 8.45 -14.04
CA GLY A 103 17.58 9.27 -15.05
C GLY A 103 17.41 8.71 -16.46
N ASP A 104 18.39 8.99 -17.31
CA ASP A 104 18.39 8.49 -18.69
C ASP A 104 18.57 6.98 -18.76
N SER A 105 17.64 6.30 -19.46
CA SER A 105 17.73 4.87 -19.78
C SER A 105 17.41 4.61 -21.25
N LEU A 106 18.09 3.62 -21.84
CA LEU A 106 17.84 3.14 -23.19
C LEU A 106 16.80 2.02 -23.25
N LYS A 107 16.42 1.49 -22.10
CA LYS A 107 15.51 0.35 -21.96
C LYS A 107 14.45 0.65 -20.89
N ASP A 108 13.33 -0.06 -20.99
CA ASP A 108 12.35 -0.11 -19.94
C ASP A 108 12.97 -0.61 -18.63
N ILE A 109 12.57 -0.03 -17.52
CA ILE A 109 13.04 -0.36 -16.18
C ILE A 109 11.87 -0.98 -15.39
N THR A 110 12.10 -2.10 -14.75
CA THR A 110 11.18 -2.66 -13.76
C THR A 110 11.81 -2.55 -12.39
N VAL A 111 11.07 -1.99 -11.45
CA VAL A 111 11.45 -1.89 -10.03
C VAL A 111 10.44 -2.67 -9.22
N SER A 112 10.93 -3.51 -8.32
CA SER A 112 10.13 -4.17 -7.30
C SER A 112 10.41 -3.50 -5.96
N LEU A 113 9.34 -3.00 -5.32
CA LEU A 113 9.36 -2.47 -3.97
C LEU A 113 8.83 -3.55 -3.05
N THR A 114 9.63 -3.98 -2.10
CA THR A 114 9.22 -4.78 -0.95
C THR A 114 9.40 -3.96 0.31
N PHE A 115 8.56 -4.19 1.30
CA PHE A 115 8.61 -3.47 2.57
C PHE A 115 8.87 -4.50 3.67
N GLU A 116 10.05 -4.45 4.25
CA GLU A 116 10.49 -5.39 5.28
C GLU A 116 10.42 -4.70 6.65
N PRO A 117 10.19 -5.46 7.75
CA PRO A 117 10.26 -4.89 9.09
C PRO A 117 11.58 -4.19 9.33
N ASP A 118 11.54 -2.97 9.85
CA ASP A 118 12.75 -2.20 10.19
C ASP A 118 13.44 -2.83 11.40
N ALA A 119 14.60 -3.44 11.19
CA ALA A 119 15.40 -4.03 12.27
C ALA A 119 15.95 -2.95 13.25
N GLY A 120 16.07 -1.70 12.80
CA GLY A 120 16.44 -0.55 13.64
C GLY A 120 15.26 0.03 14.43
N ASN A 121 14.02 -0.32 14.04
CA ASN A 121 12.78 0.08 14.74
C ASN A 121 11.95 -1.18 15.06
N PRO A 122 12.17 -1.81 16.21
CA PRO A 122 11.50 -3.07 16.54
C PRO A 122 10.01 -2.93 16.86
N VAL A 123 9.41 -1.73 16.75
CA VAL A 123 7.97 -1.52 16.95
C VAL A 123 7.27 -1.29 15.62
N CYS A 124 6.28 -2.13 15.32
CA CYS A 124 5.43 -2.04 14.14
C CYS A 124 3.96 -1.95 14.54
N LEU A 125 3.16 -1.20 13.78
CA LEU A 125 1.70 -1.17 13.90
C LEU A 125 1.06 -1.81 12.67
N ASN A 126 -0.10 -2.43 12.88
CA ASN A 126 -0.90 -2.99 11.77
C ASN A 126 -1.53 -1.90 10.87
N ARG A 127 -1.55 -0.64 11.31
CA ARG A 127 -2.06 0.51 10.53
C ARG A 127 -1.17 1.74 10.76
N ALA A 128 -0.87 2.48 9.68
CA ALA A 128 -0.22 3.78 9.73
C ALA A 128 -1.23 4.94 9.75
N GLU A 129 -2.42 4.71 9.18
CA GLU A 129 -3.54 5.64 9.17
C GLU A 129 -4.86 4.90 9.40
N LEU A 130 -5.83 5.58 9.99
CA LEU A 130 -7.16 5.03 10.26
C LEU A 130 -8.19 6.15 10.28
N VAL A 131 -9.33 5.94 9.60
CA VAL A 131 -10.48 6.83 9.68
C VAL A 131 -11.59 6.12 10.44
N LEU A 132 -12.18 6.80 11.42
CA LEU A 132 -13.26 6.29 12.28
C LEU A 132 -14.41 7.29 12.32
N SER A 133 -15.65 6.80 12.48
CA SER A 133 -16.77 7.65 12.95
C SER A 133 -16.76 7.77 14.46
N GLU A 134 -17.31 8.86 14.99
CA GLU A 134 -17.44 9.06 16.44
C GLU A 134 -18.14 7.88 17.11
N GLY A 135 -17.61 7.44 18.24
CA GLY A 135 -18.07 6.27 18.98
C GLY A 135 -17.48 4.92 18.54
N MET A 136 -16.89 4.85 17.34
CA MET A 136 -16.23 3.62 16.87
C MET A 136 -15.01 3.28 17.71
N ARG A 137 -14.73 1.97 17.79
CA ARG A 137 -13.55 1.42 18.44
C ARG A 137 -12.76 0.60 17.45
N TYR A 138 -11.44 0.67 17.57
CA TYR A 138 -10.51 -0.11 16.78
C TYR A 138 -9.32 -0.58 17.63
N VAL A 139 -8.89 -1.83 17.47
CA VAL A 139 -7.71 -2.34 18.19
C VAL A 139 -6.50 -2.23 17.28
N LEU A 140 -5.63 -1.25 17.54
CA LEU A 140 -4.30 -1.19 16.95
C LEU A 140 -3.47 -2.34 17.52
N ARG A 141 -2.93 -3.16 16.62
CA ARG A 141 -2.02 -4.25 16.99
C ARG A 141 -0.59 -3.76 16.79
N ALA A 142 0.20 -3.89 17.84
CA ALA A 142 1.61 -3.56 17.82
C ALA A 142 2.44 -4.81 18.06
N SER A 143 3.54 -4.93 17.33
CA SER A 143 4.52 -5.99 17.48
C SER A 143 5.93 -5.45 17.29
N THR A 144 6.94 -6.27 17.62
CA THR A 144 8.32 -6.00 17.19
C THR A 144 8.44 -6.23 15.68
N GLY A 145 9.50 -5.74 15.06
CA GLY A 145 9.83 -6.01 13.66
C GLY A 145 9.96 -7.50 13.34
N ALA A 146 10.23 -8.34 14.33
CA ALA A 146 10.22 -9.82 14.20
C ALA A 146 8.83 -10.44 14.37
N GLY A 147 7.77 -9.64 14.60
CA GLY A 147 6.40 -10.12 14.80
C GLY A 147 6.07 -10.55 16.24
N GLU A 148 7.01 -10.39 17.18
CA GLU A 148 6.81 -10.76 18.58
C GLU A 148 5.99 -9.68 19.33
N PRO A 149 5.26 -10.06 20.39
CA PRO A 149 4.55 -9.09 21.24
C PRO A 149 5.50 -8.03 21.83
N LEU A 150 5.01 -6.83 22.05
CA LEU A 150 5.74 -5.78 22.75
C LEU A 150 5.96 -6.18 24.23
N SER A 151 6.92 -5.50 24.90
CA SER A 151 7.16 -5.71 26.33
C SER A 151 5.98 -5.22 27.17
N SER A 152 5.93 -5.64 28.43
CA SER A 152 4.95 -5.12 29.42
C SER A 152 5.13 -3.63 29.74
N GLU A 153 6.25 -3.04 29.32
CA GLU A 153 6.60 -1.63 29.52
C GLU A 153 6.19 -0.74 28.33
N ALA A 154 5.56 -1.32 27.29
CA ALA A 154 5.11 -0.58 26.14
C ALA A 154 4.07 0.49 26.55
N VAL A 155 4.29 1.73 26.09
CA VAL A 155 3.47 2.88 26.44
C VAL A 155 2.72 3.37 25.22
N TRP A 156 1.38 3.39 25.32
CA TRP A 156 0.50 3.98 24.32
C TRP A 156 0.15 5.42 24.68
N THR A 157 0.17 6.30 23.71
CA THR A 157 -0.19 7.72 23.88
C THR A 157 -1.05 8.22 22.75
N SER A 158 -1.83 9.27 23.03
CA SER A 158 -2.59 10.02 22.04
C SER A 158 -2.18 11.49 22.07
N SER A 159 -1.95 12.09 20.92
CA SER A 159 -1.69 13.52 20.80
C SER A 159 -2.91 14.38 21.14
N ASN A 160 -4.13 13.82 21.01
CA ASN A 160 -5.38 14.49 21.35
C ASN A 160 -6.47 13.47 21.75
N ALA A 161 -6.55 13.17 23.04
CA ALA A 161 -7.51 12.22 23.59
C ALA A 161 -8.99 12.67 23.45
N LYS A 162 -9.27 13.94 23.13
CA LYS A 162 -10.63 14.42 22.82
C LYS A 162 -11.06 14.02 21.40
N VAL A 163 -10.12 13.73 20.51
CA VAL A 163 -10.39 13.23 19.17
C VAL A 163 -10.32 11.70 19.17
N ALA A 164 -9.24 11.12 19.66
CA ALA A 164 -9.05 9.67 19.73
C ALA A 164 -8.38 9.30 21.05
N ALA A 165 -9.06 8.57 21.91
CA ALA A 165 -8.52 8.01 23.14
C ALA A 165 -7.92 6.62 22.88
N ILE A 166 -6.86 6.25 23.61
CA ILE A 166 -6.18 4.97 23.50
C ILE A 166 -6.08 4.29 24.88
N LYS A 167 -6.27 2.97 24.90
CA LYS A 167 -6.02 2.13 26.08
C LYS A 167 -4.68 1.39 25.94
N THR A 168 -4.23 0.81 27.02
CA THR A 168 -2.98 0.01 27.10
C THR A 168 -3.03 -1.26 26.26
N ASP A 169 -4.21 -1.75 25.91
CA ASP A 169 -4.41 -2.92 25.05
C ASP A 169 -4.41 -2.58 23.54
N GLY A 170 -4.15 -1.31 23.20
CA GLY A 170 -4.19 -0.84 21.81
C GLY A 170 -5.60 -0.46 21.33
N THR A 171 -6.62 -0.48 22.19
CA THR A 171 -7.98 -0.07 21.83
C THR A 171 -8.06 1.44 21.67
N VAL A 172 -8.22 1.90 20.43
CA VAL A 172 -8.57 3.29 20.08
C VAL A 172 -10.06 3.46 20.17
N THR A 173 -10.51 4.58 20.76
CA THR A 173 -11.92 5.01 20.73
C THR A 173 -12.00 6.39 20.09
N ALA A 174 -12.79 6.53 19.04
CA ALA A 174 -13.07 7.82 18.39
C ALA A 174 -14.02 8.63 19.29
N MET A 175 -13.59 9.80 19.75
CA MET A 175 -14.28 10.60 20.75
C MET A 175 -14.93 11.86 20.19
N GLY A 176 -14.43 12.38 19.07
CA GLY A 176 -14.94 13.58 18.41
C GLY A 176 -14.16 13.91 17.16
N ASN A 177 -14.79 14.68 16.26
CA ASN A 177 -14.22 15.01 14.95
C ASN A 177 -12.84 15.70 15.04
N GLY A 178 -11.96 15.37 14.12
CA GLY A 178 -10.60 15.92 14.01
C GLY A 178 -9.55 14.87 13.71
N THR A 179 -8.29 15.21 13.95
CA THR A 179 -7.14 14.32 13.78
C THR A 179 -6.38 14.15 15.10
N ALA A 180 -5.85 12.97 15.32
CA ALA A 180 -4.96 12.66 16.44
C ALA A 180 -3.94 11.60 16.01
N THR A 181 -2.73 11.69 16.55
CA THR A 181 -1.70 10.66 16.38
C THR A 181 -1.72 9.74 17.59
N ILE A 182 -1.94 8.47 17.37
CA ILE A 182 -1.73 7.42 18.37
C ILE A 182 -0.32 6.88 18.20
N SER A 183 0.46 6.86 19.28
CA SER A 183 1.81 6.32 19.26
C SER A 183 1.98 5.24 20.30
N VAL A 184 2.79 4.24 19.99
CA VAL A 184 3.26 3.23 20.94
C VAL A 184 4.78 3.26 21.00
N SER A 185 5.32 3.28 22.20
CA SER A 185 6.77 3.26 22.46
C SER A 185 7.13 2.03 23.28
N ASP A 186 8.16 1.31 22.86
CA ASP A 186 8.74 0.17 23.57
C ASP A 186 10.27 0.18 23.43
N ARG A 187 10.98 0.10 24.54
CA ARG A 187 12.46 0.03 24.59
C ARG A 187 13.17 1.12 23.76
N GLY A 188 12.62 2.33 23.74
CA GLY A 188 13.20 3.48 23.03
C GLY A 188 12.82 3.58 21.54
N PHE A 189 12.04 2.65 21.03
CA PHE A 189 11.49 2.69 19.67
C PHE A 189 10.03 3.11 19.69
N THR A 190 9.57 3.79 18.65
CA THR A 190 8.20 4.32 18.57
C THR A 190 7.61 4.06 17.18
N ALA A 191 6.36 3.59 17.16
CA ALA A 191 5.52 3.57 15.97
C ALA A 191 4.29 4.44 16.18
N ALA A 192 3.74 4.98 15.09
CA ALA A 192 2.61 5.90 15.12
C ALA A 192 1.56 5.57 14.07
N CYS A 193 0.31 5.87 14.40
CA CYS A 193 -0.85 5.78 13.50
C CYS A 193 -1.61 7.11 13.56
N GLU A 194 -1.89 7.69 12.39
CA GLU A 194 -2.73 8.87 12.30
C GLU A 194 -4.21 8.47 12.31
N ILE A 195 -4.98 9.02 13.25
CA ILE A 195 -6.42 8.78 13.39
C ILE A 195 -7.16 10.03 12.91
N THR A 196 -8.00 9.87 11.90
CA THR A 196 -8.98 10.90 11.49
C THR A 196 -10.36 10.46 11.96
N VAL A 197 -11.01 11.28 12.77
CA VAL A 197 -12.40 11.06 13.18
C VAL A 197 -13.32 12.00 12.41
N ARG A 198 -14.25 11.44 11.65
CA ARG A 198 -15.26 12.16 10.86
C ARG A 198 -16.45 11.27 10.57
N GLU A 199 -17.54 11.85 10.13
CA GLU A 199 -18.64 11.06 9.58
C GLU A 199 -18.18 10.29 8.33
N MET A 200 -18.63 9.05 8.19
CA MET A 200 -18.38 8.19 7.03
C MET A 200 -19.71 7.79 6.40
N ASN A 201 -19.72 7.59 5.10
CA ASN A 201 -20.87 7.08 4.39
C ASN A 201 -21.11 5.61 4.77
N GLU A 202 -22.22 5.33 5.40
CA GLU A 202 -22.60 4.02 5.90
C GLU A 202 -23.74 3.43 5.08
N PHE A 203 -23.57 2.19 4.65
CA PHE A 203 -24.63 1.36 4.10
C PHE A 203 -25.11 0.40 5.20
N GLN A 204 -26.28 0.68 5.76
CA GLN A 204 -26.92 -0.16 6.77
C GLN A 204 -27.98 -1.06 6.13
N LEU A 205 -27.76 -2.36 6.23
CA LEU A 205 -28.78 -3.38 5.93
C LEU A 205 -29.59 -3.64 7.19
N LEU A 206 -30.72 -2.91 7.34
CA LEU A 206 -31.62 -3.10 8.45
C LEU A 206 -32.33 -4.44 8.34
N GLY A 207 -31.89 -5.43 9.12
CA GLY A 207 -32.65 -6.57 9.64
C GLY A 207 -33.45 -7.47 8.70
N MET A 208 -33.58 -7.14 7.41
CA MET A 208 -34.42 -7.83 6.46
C MET A 208 -33.67 -8.44 5.26
N LEU A 209 -32.42 -8.02 4.99
CA LEU A 209 -31.64 -8.62 3.91
C LEU A 209 -30.83 -9.80 4.48
N THR A 210 -31.09 -10.95 3.93
CA THR A 210 -30.40 -12.20 4.27
C THR A 210 -29.32 -12.55 3.25
N GLU A 211 -29.27 -11.82 2.12
CA GLU A 211 -28.39 -12.11 1.01
C GLU A 211 -28.02 -10.82 0.26
N ILE A 212 -26.78 -10.73 -0.21
CA ILE A 212 -26.30 -9.71 -1.12
C ILE A 212 -25.97 -10.41 -2.44
N GLU A 213 -26.60 -9.97 -3.52
CA GLU A 213 -26.37 -10.54 -4.85
C GLU A 213 -24.92 -10.36 -5.33
N ALA A 214 -24.49 -11.26 -6.24
CA ALA A 214 -23.20 -11.12 -6.89
C ALA A 214 -23.10 -9.76 -7.61
N GLU A 215 -21.95 -9.10 -7.48
CA GLU A 215 -21.66 -7.79 -8.07
C GLU A 215 -22.62 -6.64 -7.65
N GLY A 216 -23.49 -6.87 -6.65
CA GLY A 216 -24.59 -5.96 -6.29
C GLY A 216 -24.16 -4.55 -5.91
N MET A 217 -22.97 -4.39 -5.32
CA MET A 217 -22.38 -3.09 -4.90
C MET A 217 -21.02 -2.84 -5.54
N MET A 218 -20.69 -3.56 -6.62
CA MET A 218 -19.39 -3.50 -7.28
C MET A 218 -19.06 -2.08 -7.75
N ASN A 219 -17.82 -1.63 -7.46
CA ASN A 219 -17.29 -0.30 -7.82
C ASN A 219 -18.03 0.89 -7.17
N ASP A 220 -18.72 0.69 -6.06
CA ASP A 220 -19.29 1.80 -5.30
C ASP A 220 -18.20 2.49 -4.48
N GLU A 221 -17.63 3.56 -5.04
CA GLU A 221 -16.61 4.38 -4.38
C GLU A 221 -17.19 5.31 -3.29
N SER A 222 -18.50 5.45 -3.21
CA SER A 222 -19.14 6.28 -2.16
C SER A 222 -19.22 5.57 -0.81
N LEU A 223 -19.11 4.22 -0.82
CA LEU A 223 -19.30 3.38 0.34
C LEU A 223 -18.04 3.35 1.23
N GLU A 224 -18.19 3.69 2.50
CA GLU A 224 -17.09 3.64 3.48
C GLU A 224 -17.33 2.60 4.59
N ILE A 225 -18.59 2.34 4.96
CA ILE A 225 -18.99 1.32 5.94
C ILE A 225 -20.13 0.48 5.37
N ALA A 226 -20.03 -0.83 5.46
CA ALA A 226 -21.11 -1.77 5.20
C ALA A 226 -21.44 -2.52 6.49
N THR A 227 -22.65 -2.30 7.05
CA THR A 227 -23.12 -2.97 8.26
C THR A 227 -24.23 -3.96 7.90
N PHE A 228 -24.02 -5.22 8.22
CA PHE A 228 -24.95 -6.31 7.92
C PHE A 228 -25.70 -6.76 9.18
N SER A 229 -26.84 -7.42 8.99
CA SER A 229 -27.58 -8.03 10.08
C SER A 229 -26.97 -9.39 10.48
N ASP A 230 -27.33 -9.88 11.66
CA ASP A 230 -26.99 -11.22 12.12
C ASP A 230 -27.71 -12.33 11.33
N GLN A 231 -28.74 -11.97 10.54
CA GLN A 231 -29.47 -12.88 9.67
C GLN A 231 -28.85 -13.02 8.29
N LEU A 232 -27.73 -12.33 8.02
CA LEU A 232 -27.03 -12.45 6.73
C LEU A 232 -26.59 -13.89 6.50
N SER A 233 -27.03 -14.49 5.39
CA SER A 233 -26.67 -15.84 4.98
C SER A 233 -25.57 -15.87 3.91
N GLU A 234 -25.57 -14.88 3.00
CA GLU A 234 -24.61 -14.85 1.88
C GLU A 234 -24.27 -13.42 1.44
N ILE A 235 -23.00 -13.21 1.13
CA ILE A 235 -22.48 -12.12 0.29
C ILE A 235 -22.00 -12.78 -1.00
N GLY A 236 -22.61 -12.43 -2.12
CA GLY A 236 -22.33 -13.04 -3.42
C GLY A 236 -20.94 -12.72 -3.96
N ASP A 237 -20.56 -13.41 -5.04
CA ASP A 237 -19.26 -13.23 -5.67
C ASP A 237 -19.08 -11.78 -6.13
N ARG A 238 -17.90 -11.19 -5.82
CA ARG A 238 -17.53 -9.83 -6.22
C ARG A 238 -18.50 -8.73 -5.75
N ALA A 239 -19.36 -9.01 -4.79
CA ALA A 239 -20.45 -8.11 -4.37
C ALA A 239 -19.98 -6.69 -4.03
N PHE A 240 -18.82 -6.52 -3.44
CA PHE A 240 -18.17 -5.25 -3.09
C PHE A 240 -16.83 -5.05 -3.80
N ALA A 241 -16.55 -5.81 -4.88
CA ALA A 241 -15.29 -5.66 -5.59
C ALA A 241 -15.13 -4.24 -6.12
N GLY A 242 -13.94 -3.66 -5.95
CA GLY A 242 -13.64 -2.30 -6.41
C GLY A 242 -14.23 -1.16 -5.54
N CYS A 243 -14.84 -1.45 -4.38
CA CYS A 243 -15.25 -0.44 -3.41
C CYS A 243 -14.01 0.12 -2.69
N THR A 244 -13.21 0.94 -3.38
CA THR A 244 -11.87 1.38 -2.95
C THR A 244 -11.86 2.22 -1.66
N ASN A 245 -13.00 2.85 -1.32
CA ASN A 245 -13.16 3.63 -0.10
C ASN A 245 -13.76 2.84 1.07
N LEU A 246 -14.15 1.57 0.85
CA LEU A 246 -14.72 0.73 1.91
C LEU A 246 -13.66 0.43 2.98
N ARG A 247 -13.94 0.85 4.20
CA ARG A 247 -13.05 0.75 5.36
C ARG A 247 -13.48 -0.32 6.35
N PHE A 248 -14.80 -0.49 6.53
CA PHE A 248 -15.34 -1.46 7.46
C PHE A 248 -16.48 -2.26 6.85
N ALA A 249 -16.43 -3.58 7.01
CA ALA A 249 -17.54 -4.49 6.77
C ALA A 249 -17.89 -5.18 8.09
N VAL A 250 -19.01 -4.78 8.71
CA VAL A 250 -19.47 -5.35 9.97
C VAL A 250 -20.39 -6.53 9.69
N ILE A 251 -19.89 -7.75 9.92
CA ILE A 251 -20.55 -9.02 9.61
C ILE A 251 -20.77 -9.78 10.90
N PRO A 252 -21.93 -9.55 11.60
CA PRO A 252 -22.19 -10.19 12.88
C PRO A 252 -22.58 -11.66 12.76
N SER A 253 -22.97 -12.13 11.57
CA SER A 253 -23.33 -13.53 11.34
C SER A 253 -22.13 -14.47 11.47
N MET A 254 -22.31 -15.57 12.22
CA MET A 254 -21.29 -16.61 12.37
C MET A 254 -21.06 -17.43 11.10
N THR A 255 -22.08 -17.60 10.28
CA THR A 255 -22.14 -18.57 9.19
C THR A 255 -22.45 -17.97 7.81
N ALA A 256 -22.40 -16.64 7.70
CA ALA A 256 -22.59 -16.02 6.39
C ALA A 256 -21.58 -16.56 5.39
N LYS A 257 -22.05 -17.02 4.22
CA LYS A 257 -21.19 -17.41 3.12
C LYS A 257 -20.63 -16.15 2.45
N LEU A 258 -19.34 -16.08 2.27
CA LEU A 258 -18.70 -15.02 1.50
C LEU A 258 -18.26 -15.61 0.17
N GLY A 259 -18.77 -15.02 -0.92
CA GLY A 259 -18.48 -15.40 -2.29
C GLY A 259 -17.03 -15.15 -2.68
N GLU A 260 -16.67 -15.68 -3.84
CA GLU A 260 -15.33 -15.50 -4.39
C GLU A 260 -15.05 -14.02 -4.64
N ASP A 261 -13.90 -13.54 -4.17
CA ASP A 261 -13.42 -12.17 -4.37
C ASP A 261 -14.44 -11.07 -3.99
N CYS A 262 -15.36 -11.35 -3.04
CA CYS A 262 -16.47 -10.43 -2.72
C CYS A 262 -15.98 -9.05 -2.24
N PHE A 263 -14.74 -8.92 -1.78
CA PHE A 263 -14.09 -7.65 -1.40
C PHE A 263 -12.81 -7.38 -2.20
N GLU A 264 -12.68 -7.92 -3.41
CA GLU A 264 -11.52 -7.66 -4.26
C GLU A 264 -11.31 -6.15 -4.48
N GLY A 265 -10.07 -5.67 -4.35
CA GLY A 265 -9.74 -4.25 -4.55
C GLY A 265 -10.11 -3.32 -3.38
N CYS A 266 -10.73 -3.82 -2.30
CA CYS A 266 -11.01 -3.05 -1.09
C CYS A 266 -9.74 -2.94 -0.22
N THR A 267 -8.73 -2.21 -0.67
CA THR A 267 -7.36 -2.20 -0.08
C THR A 267 -7.29 -1.63 1.34
N ARG A 268 -8.33 -0.93 1.80
CA ARG A 268 -8.40 -0.29 3.13
C ARG A 268 -9.35 -1.00 4.09
N LEU A 269 -9.88 -2.14 3.67
CA LEU A 269 -10.93 -2.84 4.40
C LEU A 269 -10.40 -3.44 5.72
N THR A 270 -11.26 -3.35 6.74
CA THR A 270 -11.22 -4.15 7.96
C THR A 270 -12.56 -4.87 8.10
N ILE A 271 -12.54 -6.19 8.20
CA ILE A 271 -13.74 -6.97 8.51
C ILE A 271 -13.93 -7.00 10.03
N VAL A 272 -15.14 -6.69 10.47
CA VAL A 272 -15.55 -6.71 11.90
C VAL A 272 -16.52 -7.85 12.08
N CYS A 273 -16.14 -8.89 12.81
CA CYS A 273 -16.91 -10.14 12.89
C CYS A 273 -16.68 -10.88 14.21
N PRO A 274 -17.54 -11.84 14.56
CA PRO A 274 -17.33 -12.72 15.72
C PRO A 274 -16.13 -13.66 15.53
N ALA A 275 -15.48 -14.02 16.64
CA ALA A 275 -14.41 -15.03 16.64
C ALA A 275 -14.91 -16.39 16.14
N GLY A 276 -14.14 -17.06 15.30
CA GLY A 276 -14.47 -18.36 14.70
C GLY A 276 -15.50 -18.30 13.57
N SER A 277 -15.89 -17.09 13.11
CA SER A 277 -16.84 -16.93 12.00
C SER A 277 -16.23 -17.26 10.65
N THR A 278 -17.08 -17.49 9.66
CA THR A 278 -16.66 -17.62 8.25
C THR A 278 -16.00 -16.35 7.74
N ALA A 279 -16.45 -15.18 8.20
CA ALA A 279 -15.89 -13.89 7.85
C ALA A 279 -14.46 -13.71 8.38
N GLU A 280 -14.15 -14.18 9.58
CA GLU A 280 -12.77 -14.21 10.09
C GLU A 280 -11.87 -15.10 9.23
N SER A 281 -12.36 -16.28 8.87
CA SER A 281 -11.63 -17.22 7.99
C SER A 281 -11.36 -16.61 6.62
N TYR A 282 -12.36 -15.95 6.03
CA TYR A 282 -12.23 -15.24 4.76
C TYR A 282 -11.18 -14.12 4.86
N ALA A 283 -11.25 -13.28 5.89
CA ALA A 283 -10.29 -12.21 6.11
C ALA A 283 -8.85 -12.73 6.17
N SER A 284 -8.63 -13.82 6.91
CA SER A 284 -7.32 -14.46 7.03
C SER A 284 -6.80 -14.98 5.68
N GLN A 285 -7.66 -15.61 4.87
CA GLN A 285 -7.29 -16.16 3.57
C GLN A 285 -6.92 -15.09 2.54
N HIS A 286 -7.57 -13.92 2.61
CA HIS A 286 -7.38 -12.81 1.66
C HIS A 286 -6.45 -11.72 2.19
N GLY A 287 -5.84 -11.90 3.38
CA GLY A 287 -4.94 -10.91 3.98
C GLY A 287 -5.63 -9.60 4.38
N ILE A 288 -6.95 -9.65 4.64
CA ILE A 288 -7.75 -8.51 5.08
C ILE A 288 -7.64 -8.40 6.59
N ASP A 289 -7.47 -7.17 7.10
CA ASP A 289 -7.45 -6.94 8.55
C ASP A 289 -8.79 -7.30 9.20
N CYS A 290 -8.74 -7.89 10.39
CA CYS A 290 -9.94 -8.35 11.09
C CYS A 290 -9.98 -7.86 12.53
N GLN A 291 -11.17 -7.37 12.92
CA GLN A 291 -11.54 -6.98 14.29
C GLN A 291 -12.58 -7.94 14.83
N ILE A 292 -12.29 -8.53 15.99
CA ILE A 292 -13.22 -9.44 16.65
C ILE A 292 -14.17 -8.67 17.54
N ILE A 293 -15.47 -8.92 17.35
CA ILE A 293 -16.54 -8.51 18.28
C ILE A 293 -16.91 -9.69 19.18
N ASN A 294 -17.09 -9.40 20.46
CA ASN A 294 -17.53 -10.38 21.47
C ASN A 294 -19.05 -10.37 21.60
#